data_b0b1ef27588696839086c5d022786622
#
_entry.id   b0b1ef27588696839086c5d022786622
#
_cell.length_a   1.000
_cell.length_b   1.000
_cell.length_c   1.000
_cell.angle_alpha   90.00
_cell.angle_beta   90.00
_cell.angle_gamma   90.00
#
_symmetry.space_group_name_H-M   'P 1'
#
loop_
_entity.id
_entity.type
_entity.pdbx_description
1 polymer ?
#
loop_
_entity_poly.entity_id
_entity_poly.type
_entity_poly.pdbx_seq_one_letter_code
_entity_poly.pdbx_strand_id
1 'polypeptide(L)'
;MKIKFFYGLILILTSLSLGAEPAESSLPRPKLVVGIVVDQMRWDYLYRYYDRYGDRGFKRLLKEGFTCENTQLNYLPAFTAVGHTCIYTGSVPSVTGIAANDFYIEKEKKKLYCTADPTVECVGSDSQAGRMSPRNLWVTTITDELRLGTNFHSKVIGIALKDRAAILPAGHTANAAYWFDYDSGKWITSSYYTDKLPRWVEDFNARDRASQLLQQDWNTLYPIGTYKQSTKDDTPYEAPFIKGEKPVFPIPTSKLLKTNGYSMIRQTPYGNTFTLEMAKTAVEKEEMGQREETDFLAVSLSATDYIGHQFGTNAI
;
A
#
# COMPACT_ATOMS: atom_id res chain seq x y z
N MET A 1 22.71 71.03 -21.79
CA MET A 1 21.31 70.82 -21.43
C MET A 1 20.77 69.47 -21.92
N LYS A 2 21.60 68.42 -22.00
CA LYS A 2 21.18 67.08 -22.47
C LYS A 2 21.41 65.91 -21.48
N ILE A 3 22.05 66.20 -20.32
CA ILE A 3 22.41 65.13 -19.36
C ILE A 3 21.36 64.98 -18.26
N LYS A 4 20.54 65.99 -17.94
CA LYS A 4 19.54 65.92 -16.89
C LYS A 4 18.26 65.11 -17.26
N PHE A 5 18.01 64.84 -18.51
CA PHE A 5 16.84 64.09 -18.95
C PHE A 5 17.05 62.55 -18.92
N PHE A 6 18.32 62.11 -18.93
CA PHE A 6 18.63 60.69 -18.94
C PHE A 6 18.56 60.03 -17.57
N TYR A 7 18.81 60.78 -16.50
CA TYR A 7 18.68 60.25 -15.12
C TYR A 7 17.24 60.12 -14.63
N GLY A 8 16.33 60.95 -15.14
CA GLY A 8 14.90 60.83 -14.83
C GLY A 8 14.24 59.62 -15.42
N LEU A 9 14.69 59.16 -16.59
CA LEU A 9 14.11 57.98 -17.26
C LEU A 9 14.60 56.66 -16.65
N ILE A 10 15.81 56.62 -16.08
CA ILE A 10 16.37 55.46 -15.40
C ILE A 10 15.70 55.24 -14.03
N LEU A 11 15.34 56.30 -13.33
CA LEU A 11 14.66 56.22 -12.03
C LEU A 11 13.17 55.73 -12.16
N ILE A 12 12.53 56.02 -13.28
CA ILE A 12 11.14 55.58 -13.52
C ILE A 12 11.11 54.09 -13.98
N LEU A 13 12.14 53.61 -14.62
CA LEU A 13 12.24 52.18 -15.01
C LEU A 13 12.59 51.26 -13.83
N THR A 14 13.25 51.75 -12.81
CA THR A 14 13.58 50.95 -11.61
C THR A 14 12.44 50.88 -10.58
N SER A 15 11.43 51.76 -10.67
CA SER A 15 10.28 51.73 -9.74
C SER A 15 9.10 50.87 -10.24
N LEU A 16 9.17 50.31 -11.47
CA LEU A 16 8.12 49.43 -12.03
C LEU A 16 8.38 47.93 -11.87
N SER A 17 9.51 47.55 -11.24
CA SER A 17 9.84 46.16 -10.96
C SER A 17 9.61 45.69 -9.52
N LEU A 18 8.95 46.51 -8.71
CA LEU A 18 8.57 46.17 -7.34
C LEU A 18 7.05 45.96 -7.26
N GLY A 19 6.58 44.73 -7.44
CA GLY A 19 5.20 44.47 -7.12
C GLY A 19 4.49 43.41 -7.97
N ALA A 20 5.16 42.31 -8.28
CA ALA A 20 4.46 41.07 -8.53
C ALA A 20 5.03 40.02 -7.58
N GLU A 21 4.67 40.11 -6.29
CA GLU A 21 4.69 38.88 -5.50
C GLU A 21 3.76 37.90 -6.24
N PRO A 22 4.23 36.71 -6.58
CA PRO A 22 3.33 35.68 -7.04
C PRO A 22 2.29 35.52 -5.92
N ALA A 23 1.02 35.74 -6.23
CA ALA A 23 -0.06 35.40 -5.32
C ALA A 23 0.15 33.92 -4.96
N GLU A 24 0.72 33.65 -3.81
CA GLU A 24 0.70 32.33 -3.21
C GLU A 24 -0.76 31.94 -3.11
N SER A 25 -1.24 31.16 -4.08
CA SER A 25 -2.45 30.38 -3.88
C SER A 25 -2.09 29.32 -2.85
N SER A 26 -1.98 29.74 -1.60
CA SER A 26 -1.68 28.84 -0.50
C SER A 26 -2.92 28.02 -0.17
N LEU A 27 -3.23 27.04 -1.02
CA LEU A 27 -4.02 25.93 -0.54
C LEU A 27 -3.23 25.33 0.63
N PRO A 28 -3.84 25.21 1.80
CA PRO A 28 -3.15 24.66 2.96
C PRO A 28 -2.62 23.27 2.60
N ARG A 29 -1.32 23.07 2.79
CA ARG A 29 -0.70 21.74 2.55
C ARG A 29 -1.37 20.71 3.46
N PRO A 30 -1.71 19.51 2.94
CA PRO A 30 -2.23 18.46 3.78
C PRO A 30 -1.17 18.07 4.83
N LYS A 31 -1.60 17.84 6.06
CA LYS A 31 -0.70 17.37 7.13
C LYS A 31 -0.35 15.89 6.98
N LEU A 32 -1.27 15.11 6.43
CA LEU A 32 -1.09 13.68 6.15
C LEU A 32 -1.71 13.33 4.79
N VAL A 33 -0.94 12.64 3.98
CA VAL A 33 -1.43 11.96 2.77
C VAL A 33 -1.49 10.46 3.06
N VAL A 34 -2.61 9.82 2.77
CA VAL A 34 -2.78 8.37 2.90
C VAL A 34 -3.04 7.78 1.52
N GLY A 35 -2.07 7.07 0.98
CA GLY A 35 -2.19 6.30 -0.25
C GLY A 35 -2.71 4.90 0.06
N ILE A 36 -3.92 4.56 -0.40
CA ILE A 36 -4.50 3.23 -0.21
C ILE A 36 -4.60 2.52 -1.56
N VAL A 37 -3.91 1.39 -1.69
CA VAL A 37 -4.06 0.48 -2.82
C VAL A 37 -4.83 -0.74 -2.38
N VAL A 38 -5.90 -1.09 -3.08
CA VAL A 38 -6.62 -2.35 -2.89
C VAL A 38 -6.20 -3.29 -4.02
N ASP A 39 -5.33 -4.24 -3.66
CA ASP A 39 -4.70 -5.15 -4.62
C ASP A 39 -5.76 -6.04 -5.33
N GLN A 40 -5.69 -6.15 -6.65
CA GLN A 40 -6.64 -6.87 -7.52
C GLN A 40 -8.11 -6.38 -7.44
N MET A 41 -8.38 -5.21 -6.86
CA MET A 41 -9.73 -4.68 -6.83
C MET A 41 -10.17 -4.26 -8.24
N ARG A 42 -11.21 -4.88 -8.75
CA ARG A 42 -11.81 -4.52 -10.05
C ARG A 42 -12.56 -3.20 -9.92
N TRP A 43 -12.46 -2.37 -10.98
CA TRP A 43 -13.19 -1.10 -11.04
C TRP A 43 -14.70 -1.27 -10.87
N ASP A 44 -15.28 -2.31 -11.48
CA ASP A 44 -16.71 -2.57 -11.42
C ASP A 44 -17.23 -2.92 -10.01
N TYR A 45 -16.37 -3.30 -9.06
CA TYR A 45 -16.79 -3.54 -7.67
C TYR A 45 -17.36 -2.29 -7.02
N LEU A 46 -16.91 -1.10 -7.38
CA LEU A 46 -17.42 0.17 -6.87
C LEU A 46 -18.92 0.35 -7.18
N TYR A 47 -19.37 -0.16 -8.31
CA TYR A 47 -20.76 -0.02 -8.80
C TYR A 47 -21.56 -1.29 -8.59
N ARG A 48 -20.97 -2.46 -8.83
CA ARG A 48 -21.61 -3.77 -8.67
C ARG A 48 -22.14 -4.00 -7.25
N TYR A 49 -21.40 -3.54 -6.24
CA TYR A 49 -21.73 -3.70 -4.84
C TYR A 49 -22.17 -2.41 -4.17
N TYR A 50 -22.47 -1.38 -4.95
CA TYR A 50 -22.76 -0.04 -4.43
C TYR A 50 -23.84 -0.04 -3.33
N ASP A 51 -24.94 -0.76 -3.52
CA ASP A 51 -26.03 -0.84 -2.56
C ASP A 51 -25.67 -1.57 -1.25
N ARG A 52 -24.55 -2.28 -1.25
CA ARG A 52 -24.05 -3.02 -0.07
C ARG A 52 -23.04 -2.23 0.75
N TYR A 53 -22.49 -1.17 0.19
CA TYR A 53 -21.56 -0.32 0.93
C TYR A 53 -22.30 0.56 1.93
N GLY A 54 -21.68 0.77 3.11
CA GLY A 54 -22.12 1.79 4.05
C GLY A 54 -21.89 3.20 3.47
N ASP A 55 -22.47 4.22 4.09
CA ASP A 55 -22.40 5.61 3.61
C ASP A 55 -21.00 6.22 3.69
N ARG A 56 -20.12 5.62 4.49
CA ARG A 56 -18.69 5.97 4.55
C ARG A 56 -17.88 5.16 3.52
N GLY A 57 -16.56 5.31 3.50
CA GLY A 57 -15.68 4.55 2.62
C GLY A 57 -15.93 4.86 1.14
N PHE A 58 -16.18 3.84 0.33
CA PHE A 58 -16.33 3.99 -1.13
C PHE A 58 -17.45 4.94 -1.54
N LYS A 59 -18.63 4.88 -0.92
CA LYS A 59 -19.71 5.83 -1.23
C LYS A 59 -19.31 7.27 -0.97
N ARG A 60 -18.66 7.53 0.17
CA ARG A 60 -18.17 8.86 0.49
C ARG A 60 -17.13 9.34 -0.52
N LEU A 61 -16.15 8.48 -0.86
CA LEU A 61 -15.10 8.83 -1.82
C LEU A 61 -15.68 9.11 -3.21
N LEU A 62 -16.65 8.33 -3.67
CA LEU A 62 -17.33 8.55 -4.95
C LEU A 62 -18.18 9.83 -4.97
N LYS A 63 -18.79 10.19 -3.83
CA LYS A 63 -19.67 11.36 -3.72
C LYS A 63 -18.92 12.67 -3.47
N GLU A 64 -17.89 12.64 -2.62
CA GLU A 64 -17.20 13.82 -2.12
C GLU A 64 -15.77 13.98 -2.70
N GLY A 65 -15.22 12.92 -3.30
CA GLY A 65 -13.90 12.89 -3.88
C GLY A 65 -13.89 13.13 -5.38
N PHE A 66 -12.71 12.97 -5.97
CA PHE A 66 -12.49 12.99 -7.41
C PHE A 66 -12.27 11.56 -7.91
N THR A 67 -12.96 11.17 -9.00
CA THR A 67 -12.86 9.83 -9.60
C THR A 67 -12.26 9.91 -11.00
N CYS A 68 -11.18 9.15 -11.24
CA CYS A 68 -10.59 8.98 -12.56
C CYS A 68 -11.26 7.78 -13.25
N GLU A 69 -12.33 8.00 -13.99
CA GLU A 69 -13.16 6.93 -14.57
C GLU A 69 -12.54 6.24 -15.80
N ASN A 70 -11.59 6.90 -16.47
CA ASN A 70 -10.95 6.39 -17.67
C ASN A 70 -9.45 6.17 -17.51
N THR A 71 -9.05 5.60 -16.38
CA THR A 71 -7.65 5.26 -16.14
C THR A 71 -7.31 3.95 -16.81
N GLN A 72 -6.29 3.96 -17.69
CA GLN A 72 -5.80 2.79 -18.40
C GLN A 72 -4.36 2.48 -17.99
N LEU A 73 -4.07 1.21 -17.77
CA LEU A 73 -2.70 0.73 -17.56
C LEU A 73 -2.01 0.63 -18.92
N ASN A 74 -0.84 1.24 -19.04
CA ASN A 74 -0.02 1.23 -20.27
C ASN A 74 1.14 0.23 -20.20
N TYR A 75 1.08 -0.75 -19.30
CA TYR A 75 2.11 -1.76 -19.08
C TYR A 75 1.49 -3.13 -18.79
N LEU A 76 2.24 -4.18 -19.08
CA LEU A 76 1.97 -5.58 -18.75
C LEU A 76 3.29 -6.28 -18.35
N PRO A 77 3.22 -7.30 -17.48
CA PRO A 77 2.07 -7.75 -16.69
C PRO A 77 1.78 -6.84 -15.50
N ALA A 78 0.52 -6.74 -15.09
CA ALA A 78 0.07 -5.93 -13.95
C ALA A 78 0.16 -6.73 -12.62
N PHE A 79 1.33 -7.28 -12.30
CA PHE A 79 1.59 -7.94 -11.02
C PHE A 79 1.66 -6.93 -9.87
N THR A 80 1.51 -7.41 -8.62
CA THR A 80 1.54 -6.56 -7.41
C THR A 80 2.72 -5.59 -7.39
N ALA A 81 3.96 -6.09 -7.56
CA ALA A 81 5.16 -5.26 -7.52
C ALA A 81 5.13 -4.17 -8.60
N VAL A 82 4.77 -4.56 -9.82
CA VAL A 82 4.71 -3.66 -10.98
C VAL A 82 3.68 -2.57 -10.78
N GLY A 83 2.43 -2.96 -10.41
CA GLY A 83 1.33 -2.03 -10.22
C GLY A 83 1.62 -1.01 -9.12
N HIS A 84 2.04 -1.49 -7.95
CA HIS A 84 2.39 -0.60 -6.83
C HIS A 84 3.52 0.36 -7.19
N THR A 85 4.59 -0.14 -7.84
CA THR A 85 5.70 0.68 -8.27
C THR A 85 5.25 1.76 -9.27
N CYS A 86 4.48 1.38 -10.30
CA CYS A 86 4.02 2.33 -11.32
C CYS A 86 3.12 3.43 -10.74
N ILE A 87 2.24 3.09 -9.79
CA ILE A 87 1.39 4.07 -9.09
C ILE A 87 2.24 5.11 -8.34
N TYR A 88 3.26 4.65 -7.60
CA TYR A 88 4.04 5.52 -6.73
C TYR A 88 5.22 6.21 -7.42
N THR A 89 5.60 5.78 -8.63
CA THR A 89 6.65 6.43 -9.44
C THR A 89 6.09 7.27 -10.58
N GLY A 90 4.81 7.08 -10.94
CA GLY A 90 4.22 7.67 -12.15
C GLY A 90 4.89 7.17 -13.44
N SER A 91 5.56 6.00 -13.41
CA SER A 91 6.40 5.51 -14.50
C SER A 91 6.05 4.06 -14.89
N VAL A 92 6.83 3.46 -15.76
CA VAL A 92 6.61 2.14 -16.34
C VAL A 92 7.74 1.17 -15.97
N PRO A 93 7.53 -0.17 -16.05
CA PRO A 93 8.50 -1.17 -15.65
C PRO A 93 9.90 -1.03 -16.25
N SER A 94 9.99 -0.62 -17.51
CA SER A 94 11.28 -0.41 -18.20
C SER A 94 12.12 0.73 -17.61
N VAL A 95 11.49 1.66 -16.91
CA VAL A 95 12.16 2.78 -16.21
C VAL A 95 12.40 2.43 -14.74
N THR A 96 11.42 1.80 -14.10
CA THR A 96 11.50 1.49 -12.67
C THR A 96 12.41 0.32 -12.34
N GLY A 97 12.70 -0.56 -13.30
CA GLY A 97 13.45 -1.80 -13.09
C GLY A 97 12.64 -2.95 -12.49
N ILE A 98 11.40 -2.70 -12.09
CA ILE A 98 10.50 -3.71 -11.49
C ILE A 98 9.59 -4.29 -12.57
N ALA A 99 10.05 -5.36 -13.21
CA ALA A 99 9.35 -5.96 -14.35
C ALA A 99 8.29 -6.99 -13.97
N ALA A 100 8.39 -7.59 -12.77
CA ALA A 100 7.46 -8.59 -12.24
C ALA A 100 7.64 -8.71 -10.72
N ASN A 101 6.87 -9.61 -10.05
CA ASN A 101 7.20 -10.00 -8.67
C ASN A 101 8.54 -10.75 -8.61
N ASP A 102 8.74 -11.64 -9.58
CA ASP A 102 9.98 -12.37 -9.82
C ASP A 102 10.35 -12.24 -11.30
N PHE A 103 11.58 -11.94 -11.61
CA PHE A 103 12.08 -11.85 -12.98
C PHE A 103 13.47 -12.46 -13.12
N TYR A 104 13.80 -12.86 -14.34
CA TYR A 104 15.07 -13.50 -14.63
C TYR A 104 16.08 -12.46 -15.11
N ILE A 105 17.25 -12.44 -14.49
CA ILE A 105 18.37 -11.59 -14.91
C ILE A 105 19.26 -12.43 -15.82
N GLU A 106 19.14 -12.21 -17.13
CA GLU A 106 19.83 -12.99 -18.16
C GLU A 106 21.34 -12.97 -17.99
N LYS A 107 21.93 -11.79 -17.70
CA LYS A 107 23.37 -11.63 -17.49
C LYS A 107 23.89 -12.45 -16.31
N GLU A 108 23.12 -12.57 -15.25
CA GLU A 108 23.50 -13.28 -14.02
C GLU A 108 23.00 -14.71 -13.98
N LYS A 109 22.21 -15.15 -14.98
CA LYS A 109 21.59 -16.47 -15.07
C LYS A 109 20.82 -16.84 -13.79
N LYS A 110 20.19 -15.87 -13.15
CA LYS A 110 19.45 -16.09 -11.91
C LYS A 110 18.07 -15.44 -11.90
N LYS A 111 17.17 -16.04 -11.12
CA LYS A 111 15.88 -15.45 -10.78
C LYS A 111 16.08 -14.45 -9.63
N LEU A 112 15.47 -13.28 -9.76
CA LEU A 112 15.48 -12.23 -8.74
C LEU A 112 14.04 -11.95 -8.31
N TYR A 113 13.79 -11.96 -7.01
CA TYR A 113 12.57 -11.44 -6.44
C TYR A 113 12.68 -9.91 -6.27
N CYS A 114 11.63 -9.18 -6.60
CA CYS A 114 11.66 -7.72 -6.77
C CYS A 114 12.19 -6.91 -5.60
N THR A 115 12.01 -7.37 -4.36
CA THR A 115 12.49 -6.72 -3.14
C THR A 115 13.62 -7.46 -2.44
N ALA A 116 14.08 -8.61 -3.00
CA ALA A 116 15.15 -9.39 -2.37
C ALA A 116 16.43 -8.56 -2.17
N ASP A 117 16.92 -8.57 -0.95
CA ASP A 117 18.18 -7.96 -0.58
C ASP A 117 18.95 -8.86 0.38
N PRO A 118 19.97 -9.58 -0.11
CA PRO A 118 20.78 -10.47 0.74
C PRO A 118 21.71 -9.71 1.69
N THR A 119 21.83 -8.39 1.58
CA THR A 119 22.72 -7.57 2.41
C THR A 119 22.05 -7.05 3.68
N VAL A 120 20.75 -7.28 3.84
CA VAL A 120 19.98 -6.87 5.01
C VAL A 120 19.48 -8.08 5.79
N GLU A 121 19.17 -7.89 7.06
CA GLU A 121 18.65 -8.93 7.94
C GLU A 121 17.20 -8.65 8.34
N CYS A 122 16.51 -9.71 8.75
CA CYS A 122 15.15 -9.60 9.28
C CYS A 122 15.15 -8.93 10.65
N VAL A 123 14.24 -8.01 10.87
CA VAL A 123 14.00 -7.36 12.15
C VAL A 123 12.59 -7.65 12.63
N GLY A 124 12.46 -8.35 13.73
CA GLY A 124 11.18 -8.73 14.36
C GLY A 124 10.87 -10.23 14.33
N SER A 125 11.63 -11.04 13.58
CA SER A 125 11.59 -12.50 13.64
C SER A 125 12.92 -13.10 13.19
N ASP A 126 13.09 -14.42 13.35
CA ASP A 126 14.28 -15.16 12.91
C ASP A 126 14.13 -15.69 11.47
N SER A 127 13.09 -15.26 10.74
CA SER A 127 12.80 -15.76 9.40
C SER A 127 13.63 -15.06 8.32
N GLN A 128 13.69 -15.63 7.12
CA GLN A 128 14.31 -14.98 5.97
C GLN A 128 13.36 -13.95 5.30
N ALA A 129 12.10 -13.86 5.73
CA ALA A 129 11.10 -12.98 5.16
C ALA A 129 11.42 -11.49 5.29
N GLY A 130 12.34 -11.12 6.19
CA GLY A 130 12.80 -9.75 6.37
C GLY A 130 14.00 -9.34 5.51
N ARG A 131 14.61 -10.22 4.70
CA ARG A 131 15.76 -9.88 3.86
C ARG A 131 15.31 -9.17 2.57
N MET A 132 14.65 -8.03 2.74
CA MET A 132 13.99 -7.27 1.70
C MET A 132 14.30 -5.78 1.84
N SER A 133 14.44 -5.10 0.70
CA SER A 133 14.63 -3.65 0.61
C SER A 133 14.19 -3.09 -0.74
N PRO A 134 14.14 -1.76 -0.95
CA PRO A 134 13.85 -1.16 -2.25
C PRO A 134 15.05 -1.17 -3.23
N ARG A 135 16.17 -1.83 -2.93
CA ARG A 135 17.43 -1.75 -3.71
C ARG A 135 17.29 -2.03 -5.22
N ASN A 136 16.29 -2.84 -5.61
CA ASN A 136 16.07 -3.20 -7.01
C ASN A 136 15.18 -2.19 -7.76
N LEU A 137 14.63 -1.22 -7.08
CA LEU A 137 13.94 -0.08 -7.66
C LEU A 137 14.97 0.93 -8.16
N TRP A 138 14.89 1.34 -9.44
CA TRP A 138 15.93 2.17 -10.07
C TRP A 138 15.64 3.68 -10.01
N VAL A 139 14.44 4.06 -9.63
CA VAL A 139 13.98 5.45 -9.61
C VAL A 139 13.37 5.81 -8.27
N THR A 140 13.25 7.10 -8.00
CA THR A 140 12.54 7.62 -6.84
C THR A 140 11.03 7.46 -6.96
N THR A 141 10.36 7.39 -5.83
CA THR A 141 8.90 7.41 -5.72
C THR A 141 8.43 8.80 -5.31
N ILE A 142 7.12 9.05 -5.42
CA ILE A 142 6.54 10.30 -4.88
C ILE A 142 6.81 10.47 -3.37
N THR A 143 6.96 9.38 -2.65
CA THR A 143 7.29 9.38 -1.23
C THR A 143 8.76 9.74 -1.00
N ASP A 144 9.66 9.30 -1.87
CA ASP A 144 11.06 9.76 -1.88
C ASP A 144 11.14 11.25 -2.18
N GLU A 145 10.45 11.72 -3.22
CA GLU A 145 10.42 13.13 -3.61
C GLU A 145 9.85 14.02 -2.50
N LEU A 146 8.83 13.56 -1.78
CA LEU A 146 8.32 14.25 -0.60
C LEU A 146 9.39 14.38 0.47
N ARG A 147 10.13 13.32 0.77
CA ARG A 147 11.21 13.34 1.76
C ARG A 147 12.34 14.27 1.35
N LEU A 148 12.76 14.20 0.07
CA LEU A 148 13.77 15.09 -0.48
C LEU A 148 13.33 16.55 -0.46
N GLY A 149 12.10 16.83 -0.92
CA GLY A 149 11.53 18.18 -0.96
C GLY A 149 11.32 18.82 0.40
N THR A 150 11.21 18.02 1.47
CA THR A 150 11.09 18.51 2.85
C THR A 150 12.41 18.36 3.64
N ASN A 151 13.53 18.18 2.97
CA ASN A 151 14.82 17.94 3.58
C ASN A 151 14.76 16.84 4.67
N PHE A 152 14.09 15.74 4.36
CA PHE A 152 13.86 14.56 5.22
C PHE A 152 13.03 14.82 6.49
N HIS A 153 12.35 15.93 6.60
CA HIS A 153 11.47 16.19 7.74
C HIS A 153 10.15 15.42 7.68
N SER A 154 9.60 15.14 6.49
CA SER A 154 8.41 14.30 6.35
C SER A 154 8.63 12.88 6.86
N LYS A 155 7.63 12.30 7.50
CA LYS A 155 7.59 10.86 7.80
C LYS A 155 6.93 10.11 6.65
N VAL A 156 7.53 9.00 6.24
CA VAL A 156 7.00 8.07 5.25
C VAL A 156 7.01 6.66 5.83
N ILE A 157 5.85 6.01 5.85
CA ILE A 157 5.70 4.63 6.34
C ILE A 157 4.89 3.83 5.32
N GLY A 158 5.38 2.63 4.97
CA GLY A 158 4.69 1.65 4.14
C GLY A 158 4.15 0.49 4.97
N ILE A 159 2.89 0.07 4.74
CA ILE A 159 2.26 -1.04 5.47
C ILE A 159 1.46 -1.91 4.52
N ALA A 160 1.78 -3.20 4.48
CA ALA A 160 1.03 -4.21 3.74
C ALA A 160 1.30 -5.61 4.29
N LEU A 161 0.44 -6.59 3.99
CA LEU A 161 0.77 -7.99 4.25
C LEU A 161 1.93 -8.47 3.38
N LYS A 162 2.02 -7.98 2.13
CA LYS A 162 3.10 -8.32 1.18
C LYS A 162 4.26 -7.33 1.34
N ASP A 163 5.48 -7.81 1.49
CA ASP A 163 6.71 -7.00 1.54
C ASP A 163 6.81 -6.00 0.39
N ARG A 164 6.66 -6.46 -0.86
CA ARG A 164 6.72 -5.62 -2.07
C ARG A 164 5.68 -4.52 -2.13
N ALA A 165 4.52 -4.75 -1.51
CA ALA A 165 3.44 -3.77 -1.46
C ALA A 165 3.60 -2.76 -0.32
N ALA A 166 4.46 -3.02 0.66
CA ALA A 166 4.89 -2.07 1.67
C ALA A 166 6.14 -1.28 1.24
N ILE A 167 7.16 -1.99 0.74
CA ILE A 167 8.49 -1.47 0.45
C ILE A 167 8.50 -0.56 -0.78
N LEU A 168 7.95 -1.02 -1.92
CA LEU A 168 8.04 -0.29 -3.19
C LEU A 168 7.28 1.04 -3.16
N PRO A 169 6.06 1.14 -2.57
CA PRO A 169 5.41 2.42 -2.33
C PRO A 169 6.13 3.35 -1.36
N ALA A 170 6.77 2.80 -0.34
CA ALA A 170 7.52 3.59 0.63
C ALA A 170 8.78 4.22 0.04
N GLY A 171 9.38 3.58 -0.97
CA GLY A 171 10.58 4.08 -1.64
C GLY A 171 11.87 3.85 -0.86
N HIS A 172 12.93 4.54 -1.32
CA HIS A 172 14.29 4.38 -0.79
C HIS A 172 14.51 5.11 0.54
N THR A 173 13.81 6.20 0.75
CA THR A 173 14.09 7.13 1.85
C THR A 173 13.10 7.03 3.01
N ALA A 174 12.18 6.06 2.96
CA ALA A 174 11.14 5.90 3.98
C ALA A 174 11.72 5.70 5.38
N ASN A 175 10.98 6.18 6.39
CA ASN A 175 11.32 5.94 7.80
C ASN A 175 11.13 4.48 8.19
N ALA A 176 10.12 3.81 7.59
CA ALA A 176 9.86 2.40 7.81
C ALA A 176 9.00 1.80 6.69
N ALA A 177 9.14 0.50 6.49
CA ALA A 177 8.15 -0.33 5.82
C ALA A 177 7.92 -1.57 6.69
N TYR A 178 6.65 -1.92 6.92
CA TYR A 178 6.27 -3.08 7.72
C TYR A 178 5.45 -4.04 6.86
N TRP A 179 5.79 -5.33 6.96
CA TRP A 179 5.04 -6.40 6.30
C TRP A 179 4.87 -7.60 7.22
N PHE A 180 4.02 -8.52 6.83
CA PHE A 180 3.64 -9.62 7.70
C PHE A 180 4.45 -10.88 7.39
N ASP A 181 5.09 -11.42 8.40
CA ASP A 181 5.74 -12.73 8.35
C ASP A 181 4.73 -13.82 8.72
N TYR A 182 4.39 -14.61 7.72
CA TYR A 182 3.37 -15.65 7.85
C TYR A 182 3.79 -16.85 8.70
N ASP A 183 5.10 -17.04 8.90
CA ASP A 183 5.63 -18.13 9.71
C ASP A 183 5.56 -17.78 11.20
N SER A 184 6.00 -16.59 11.56
CA SER A 184 5.98 -16.12 12.95
C SER A 184 4.67 -15.49 13.42
N GLY A 185 3.80 -15.08 12.49
CA GLY A 185 2.58 -14.35 12.80
C GLY A 185 2.81 -12.89 13.24
N LYS A 186 3.93 -12.29 12.86
CA LYS A 186 4.35 -10.96 13.31
C LYS A 186 4.49 -9.97 12.17
N TRP A 187 4.26 -8.70 12.45
CA TRP A 187 4.73 -7.61 11.62
C TRP A 187 6.24 -7.47 11.81
N ILE A 188 6.96 -7.44 10.70
CA ILE A 188 8.41 -7.36 10.63
C ILE A 188 8.85 -6.22 9.73
N THR A 189 10.14 -5.95 9.75
CA THR A 189 10.84 -5.07 8.82
C THR A 189 12.21 -5.65 8.47
N SER A 190 13.10 -4.85 7.90
CA SER A 190 14.49 -5.23 7.65
C SER A 190 15.48 -4.23 8.27
N SER A 191 16.71 -4.65 8.40
CA SER A 191 17.81 -3.78 8.83
C SER A 191 18.12 -2.63 7.85
N TYR A 192 17.47 -2.61 6.68
CA TYR A 192 17.46 -1.45 5.78
C TYR A 192 16.86 -0.22 6.45
N TYR A 193 15.82 -0.41 7.25
CA TYR A 193 15.08 0.68 7.90
C TYR A 193 15.50 0.91 9.34
N THR A 194 15.75 -0.15 10.10
CA THR A 194 16.07 -0.07 11.53
C THR A 194 16.70 -1.36 12.04
N ASP A 195 17.52 -1.27 13.09
CA ASP A 195 18.16 -2.43 13.73
C ASP A 195 17.23 -3.16 14.72
N LYS A 196 16.13 -2.54 15.14
CA LYS A 196 15.12 -3.16 16.02
C LYS A 196 13.75 -2.57 15.79
N LEU A 197 12.70 -3.36 16.07
CA LEU A 197 11.33 -2.87 15.99
C LEU A 197 11.11 -1.73 17.01
N PRO A 198 10.35 -0.69 16.64
CA PRO A 198 9.82 0.27 17.61
C PRO A 198 8.93 -0.44 18.64
N ARG A 199 8.95 0.05 19.88
CA ARG A 199 8.19 -0.53 20.99
C ARG A 199 6.71 -0.75 20.65
N TRP A 200 6.10 0.18 19.94
CA TRP A 200 4.69 0.06 19.57
C TRP A 200 4.41 -1.10 18.60
N VAL A 201 5.38 -1.46 17.73
CA VAL A 201 5.26 -2.63 16.84
C VAL A 201 5.41 -3.92 17.65
N GLU A 202 6.35 -3.96 18.60
CA GLU A 202 6.49 -5.09 19.52
C GLU A 202 5.22 -5.31 20.33
N ASP A 203 4.64 -4.23 20.90
CA ASP A 203 3.39 -4.26 21.64
C ASP A 203 2.19 -4.68 20.76
N PHE A 204 2.17 -4.27 19.48
CA PHE A 204 1.16 -4.72 18.52
C PHE A 204 1.29 -6.23 18.25
N ASN A 205 2.51 -6.72 18.00
CA ASN A 205 2.80 -8.13 17.77
C ASN A 205 2.45 -8.99 18.99
N ALA A 206 2.73 -8.50 20.19
CA ALA A 206 2.45 -9.22 21.45
C ALA A 206 0.95 -9.50 21.68
N ARG A 207 0.05 -8.77 21.00
CA ARG A 207 -1.41 -9.01 21.10
C ARG A 207 -1.87 -10.24 20.33
N ASP A 208 -1.04 -10.81 19.46
CA ASP A 208 -1.40 -11.92 18.56
C ASP A 208 -2.76 -11.70 17.85
N ARG A 209 -2.93 -10.51 17.30
CA ARG A 209 -4.19 -10.07 16.72
C ARG A 209 -4.61 -10.91 15.50
N ALA A 210 -3.66 -11.45 14.76
CA ALA A 210 -3.91 -12.34 13.63
C ALA A 210 -4.65 -13.61 14.06
N SER A 211 -4.20 -14.28 15.14
CA SER A 211 -4.90 -15.43 15.71
C SER A 211 -6.30 -15.05 16.18
N GLN A 212 -6.45 -13.94 16.89
CA GLN A 212 -7.76 -13.51 17.40
C GLN A 212 -8.77 -13.31 16.27
N LEU A 213 -8.37 -12.70 15.17
CA LEU A 213 -9.23 -12.52 13.99
C LEU A 213 -9.60 -13.85 13.35
N LEU A 214 -8.66 -14.78 13.23
CA LEU A 214 -8.88 -16.10 12.65
C LEU A 214 -9.66 -17.08 13.57
N GLN A 215 -9.85 -16.77 14.85
CA GLN A 215 -10.77 -17.54 15.72
C GLN A 215 -12.25 -17.36 15.34
N GLN A 216 -12.58 -16.34 14.56
CA GLN A 216 -13.94 -16.09 14.08
C GLN A 216 -14.09 -16.73 12.71
N ASP A 217 -15.00 -17.69 12.54
CA ASP A 217 -15.27 -18.25 11.23
C ASP A 217 -15.72 -17.15 10.25
N TRP A 218 -15.23 -17.24 9.02
CA TRP A 218 -15.59 -16.26 8.01
C TRP A 218 -16.97 -16.58 7.45
N ASN A 219 -17.91 -15.74 7.81
CA ASN A 219 -19.29 -15.76 7.30
C ASN A 219 -19.50 -14.66 6.27
N THR A 220 -20.51 -14.83 5.44
CA THR A 220 -20.98 -13.73 4.56
C THR A 220 -21.55 -12.58 5.42
N LEU A 221 -21.29 -11.34 5.00
CA LEU A 221 -21.78 -10.15 5.74
C LEU A 221 -23.31 -10.01 5.72
N TYR A 222 -23.95 -10.51 4.66
CA TYR A 222 -25.40 -10.53 4.47
C TYR A 222 -25.86 -11.96 4.21
N PRO A 223 -27.16 -12.26 4.32
CA PRO A 223 -27.68 -13.58 3.98
C PRO A 223 -27.25 -13.99 2.56
N ILE A 224 -26.66 -15.19 2.43
CA ILE A 224 -25.99 -15.64 1.22
C ILE A 224 -26.86 -15.58 -0.03
N GLY A 225 -28.16 -15.89 0.08
CA GLY A 225 -29.11 -15.81 -1.02
C GLY A 225 -29.39 -14.40 -1.57
N THR A 226 -28.84 -13.35 -0.93
CA THR A 226 -28.96 -11.95 -1.37
C THR A 226 -27.86 -11.49 -2.30
N TYR A 227 -26.80 -12.29 -2.48
CA TYR A 227 -25.65 -11.94 -3.33
C TYR A 227 -25.94 -12.20 -4.81
N LYS A 228 -26.88 -11.41 -5.37
CA LYS A 228 -27.27 -11.52 -6.78
C LYS A 228 -26.22 -11.02 -7.77
N GLN A 229 -25.25 -10.26 -7.28
CA GLN A 229 -24.16 -9.68 -8.06
C GLN A 229 -22.98 -10.67 -8.25
N SER A 230 -22.95 -11.74 -7.47
CA SER A 230 -21.88 -12.76 -7.45
C SER A 230 -22.35 -14.07 -8.07
N THR A 231 -21.42 -14.96 -8.35
CA THR A 231 -21.70 -16.36 -8.72
C THR A 231 -22.31 -17.12 -7.54
N LYS A 232 -22.73 -18.34 -7.79
CA LYS A 232 -23.20 -19.22 -6.71
C LYS A 232 -22.03 -19.57 -5.78
N ASP A 233 -22.32 -19.79 -4.53
CA ASP A 233 -21.42 -20.45 -3.59
C ASP A 233 -21.17 -21.91 -4.08
N ASP A 234 -19.93 -22.38 -4.10
CA ASP A 234 -19.51 -23.66 -4.69
C ASP A 234 -19.54 -23.68 -6.23
N THR A 235 -18.54 -23.05 -6.85
CA THR A 235 -18.31 -23.18 -8.29
C THR A 235 -17.05 -24.02 -8.59
N PRO A 236 -16.95 -24.67 -9.76
CA PRO A 236 -15.85 -25.59 -10.06
C PRO A 236 -14.45 -24.96 -10.11
N TYR A 237 -14.36 -23.63 -10.24
CA TYR A 237 -13.08 -22.92 -10.29
C TYR A 237 -12.64 -22.39 -8.93
N GLU A 238 -13.47 -22.45 -7.90
CA GLU A 238 -13.11 -22.06 -6.55
C GLU A 238 -12.23 -23.14 -5.91
N ALA A 239 -11.09 -22.72 -5.38
CA ALA A 239 -10.16 -23.64 -4.76
C ALA A 239 -10.49 -23.83 -3.27
N PRO A 240 -10.65 -25.06 -2.77
CA PRO A 240 -10.89 -25.32 -1.36
C PRO A 240 -9.63 -25.05 -0.53
N PHE A 241 -9.81 -24.69 0.73
CA PHE A 241 -8.71 -24.55 1.69
C PHE A 241 -8.14 -25.90 2.13
N ILE A 242 -8.96 -26.93 2.14
CA ILE A 242 -8.57 -28.30 2.46
C ILE A 242 -8.94 -29.18 1.27
N LYS A 243 -7.97 -29.96 0.79
CA LYS A 243 -8.20 -30.89 -0.34
C LYS A 243 -9.35 -31.85 -0.03
N GLY A 244 -10.34 -31.88 -0.91
CA GLY A 244 -11.51 -32.74 -0.81
C GLY A 244 -12.70 -32.13 -0.06
N GLU A 245 -12.55 -30.95 0.53
CA GLU A 245 -13.67 -30.14 1.07
C GLU A 245 -14.19 -29.17 -0.01
N LYS A 246 -15.35 -28.59 0.22
CA LYS A 246 -15.94 -27.56 -0.64
C LYS A 246 -15.58 -26.16 -0.14
N PRO A 247 -15.35 -25.20 -1.04
CA PRO A 247 -15.03 -23.81 -0.68
C PRO A 247 -16.31 -22.99 -0.39
N VAL A 248 -17.16 -23.49 0.48
CA VAL A 248 -18.49 -22.90 0.77
C VAL A 248 -18.54 -22.23 2.13
N PHE A 249 -19.39 -21.20 2.26
CA PHE A 249 -19.60 -20.52 3.54
C PHE A 249 -20.45 -21.34 4.51
N PRO A 250 -20.15 -21.28 5.84
CA PRO A 250 -19.08 -20.51 6.47
C PRO A 250 -17.70 -21.15 6.28
N ILE A 251 -16.65 -20.35 6.10
CA ILE A 251 -15.27 -20.83 6.04
C ILE A 251 -14.74 -21.00 7.49
N PRO A 252 -14.34 -22.22 7.89
CA PRO A 252 -13.95 -22.50 9.29
C PRO A 252 -12.52 -22.05 9.58
N THR A 253 -12.29 -20.73 9.64
CA THR A 253 -10.95 -20.14 9.78
C THR A 253 -10.27 -20.54 11.09
N SER A 254 -11.00 -20.78 12.15
CA SER A 254 -10.47 -21.29 13.44
C SER A 254 -9.86 -22.69 13.31
N LYS A 255 -10.46 -23.57 12.49
CA LYS A 255 -9.91 -24.88 12.15
C LYS A 255 -8.70 -24.74 11.22
N LEU A 256 -8.83 -23.88 10.19
CA LEU A 256 -7.79 -23.65 9.18
C LEU A 256 -6.53 -23.01 9.77
N LEU A 257 -6.63 -22.17 10.79
CA LEU A 257 -5.48 -21.64 11.51
C LEU A 257 -4.59 -22.74 12.07
N LYS A 258 -5.18 -23.83 12.59
CA LYS A 258 -4.42 -24.96 13.16
C LYS A 258 -3.65 -25.77 12.11
N THR A 259 -4.17 -25.82 10.89
CA THR A 259 -3.58 -26.62 9.78
C THR A 259 -2.68 -25.79 8.86
N ASN A 260 -3.05 -24.54 8.58
CA ASN A 260 -2.42 -23.68 7.58
C ASN A 260 -1.64 -22.52 8.21
N GLY A 261 -1.68 -22.40 9.54
CA GLY A 261 -0.98 -21.34 10.28
C GLY A 261 -1.48 -19.93 9.97
N TYR A 262 -0.66 -18.95 10.30
CA TYR A 262 -0.97 -17.53 10.10
C TYR A 262 -1.14 -17.12 8.64
N SER A 263 -0.69 -17.97 7.68
CA SER A 263 -0.87 -17.68 6.25
C SER A 263 -2.35 -17.54 5.86
N MET A 264 -3.26 -18.10 6.66
CA MET A 264 -4.71 -17.97 6.47
C MET A 264 -5.21 -16.54 6.51
N ILE A 265 -4.54 -15.63 7.26
CA ILE A 265 -5.00 -14.25 7.40
C ILE A 265 -5.12 -13.54 6.05
N ARG A 266 -4.20 -13.82 5.13
CA ARG A 266 -4.17 -13.19 3.80
C ARG A 266 -5.33 -13.61 2.88
N GLN A 267 -5.88 -14.82 3.09
CA GLN A 267 -6.95 -15.40 2.27
C GLN A 267 -8.35 -15.15 2.86
N THR A 268 -8.46 -14.20 3.77
CA THR A 268 -9.71 -13.80 4.42
C THR A 268 -9.80 -12.27 4.46
N PRO A 269 -11.00 -11.69 4.62
CA PRO A 269 -11.16 -10.24 4.77
C PRO A 269 -10.47 -9.72 6.05
N TYR A 270 -10.19 -10.60 7.00
CA TYR A 270 -9.47 -10.27 8.22
C TYR A 270 -8.06 -9.75 7.96
N GLY A 271 -7.42 -10.15 6.83
CA GLY A 271 -6.14 -9.61 6.42
C GLY A 271 -6.17 -8.10 6.15
N ASN A 272 -7.23 -7.60 5.51
CA ASN A 272 -7.40 -6.17 5.31
C ASN A 272 -7.73 -5.44 6.63
N THR A 273 -8.56 -6.04 7.49
CA THR A 273 -8.85 -5.51 8.83
C THR A 273 -7.56 -5.36 9.64
N PHE A 274 -6.75 -6.42 9.66
CA PHE A 274 -5.47 -6.47 10.37
C PHE A 274 -4.47 -5.43 9.86
N THR A 275 -4.39 -5.25 8.52
CA THR A 275 -3.56 -4.22 7.91
C THR A 275 -4.00 -2.82 8.30
N LEU A 276 -5.32 -2.55 8.32
CA LEU A 276 -5.86 -1.25 8.73
C LEU A 276 -5.67 -0.97 10.23
N GLU A 277 -5.75 -1.99 11.08
CA GLU A 277 -5.43 -1.84 12.51
C GLU A 277 -3.96 -1.44 12.72
N MET A 278 -3.02 -2.08 11.99
CA MET A 278 -1.61 -1.73 12.01
C MET A 278 -1.37 -0.31 11.50
N ALA A 279 -2.01 0.06 10.37
CA ALA A 279 -1.90 1.38 9.76
C ALA A 279 -2.40 2.50 10.70
N LYS A 280 -3.53 2.31 11.36
CA LYS A 280 -4.07 3.26 12.36
C LYS A 280 -3.14 3.39 13.55
N THR A 281 -2.59 2.27 14.03
CA THR A 281 -1.63 2.27 15.13
C THR A 281 -0.37 3.05 14.76
N ALA A 282 0.14 2.88 13.52
CA ALA A 282 1.28 3.65 13.03
C ALA A 282 0.99 5.16 13.01
N VAL A 283 -0.18 5.59 12.49
CA VAL A 283 -0.56 7.01 12.51
C VAL A 283 -0.55 7.58 13.92
N GLU A 284 -1.14 6.84 14.87
CA GLU A 284 -1.22 7.26 16.28
C GLU A 284 0.15 7.31 16.96
N LYS A 285 0.92 6.22 16.85
CA LYS A 285 2.18 6.08 17.60
C LYS A 285 3.34 6.85 17.00
N GLU A 286 3.31 7.11 15.71
CA GLU A 286 4.28 7.94 15.01
C GLU A 286 3.85 9.41 14.89
N GLU A 287 2.68 9.77 15.45
CA GLU A 287 2.13 11.12 15.43
C GLU A 287 2.08 11.71 14.01
N MET A 288 1.72 10.86 13.03
CA MET A 288 1.69 11.28 11.63
C MET A 288 0.62 12.35 11.38
N GLY A 289 0.99 13.36 10.62
CA GLY A 289 0.12 14.50 10.30
C GLY A 289 -0.02 15.52 11.43
N GLN A 290 0.77 15.43 12.50
CA GLN A 290 0.73 16.37 13.62
C GLN A 290 1.83 17.44 13.56
N ARG A 291 2.71 17.36 12.57
CA ARG A 291 3.83 18.30 12.35
C ARG A 291 3.50 19.32 11.26
N GLU A 292 4.44 20.23 10.98
CA GLU A 292 4.26 21.26 9.94
C GLU A 292 4.36 20.65 8.55
N GLU A 293 5.31 19.74 8.31
CA GLU A 293 5.49 19.06 7.05
C GLU A 293 4.42 17.99 6.84
N THR A 294 4.12 17.76 5.57
CA THR A 294 3.22 16.68 5.15
C THR A 294 3.88 15.32 5.39
N ASP A 295 3.21 14.43 6.10
CA ASP A 295 3.60 13.03 6.21
C ASP A 295 2.88 12.16 5.16
N PHE A 296 3.42 10.98 4.86
CA PHE A 296 2.81 10.05 3.92
C PHE A 296 2.72 8.64 4.50
N LEU A 297 1.52 8.08 4.51
CA LEU A 297 1.27 6.68 4.84
C LEU A 297 0.84 5.90 3.59
N ALA A 298 1.65 4.94 3.16
CA ALA A 298 1.32 4.03 2.07
C ALA A 298 0.76 2.72 2.63
N VAL A 299 -0.50 2.40 2.30
CA VAL A 299 -1.19 1.19 2.76
C VAL A 299 -1.62 0.36 1.57
N SER A 300 -1.33 -0.95 1.59
CA SER A 300 -1.87 -1.88 0.60
C SER A 300 -2.72 -2.96 1.25
N LEU A 301 -3.96 -3.06 0.80
CA LEU A 301 -4.94 -4.05 1.22
C LEU A 301 -4.80 -5.29 0.35
N SER A 302 -3.97 -6.24 0.77
CA SER A 302 -3.55 -7.38 -0.02
C SER A 302 -4.54 -8.55 -0.06
N ALA A 303 -5.47 -8.65 0.90
CA ALA A 303 -6.34 -9.82 1.02
C ALA A 303 -7.31 -9.95 -0.15
N THR A 304 -7.74 -8.85 -0.78
CA THR A 304 -8.62 -8.87 -1.95
C THR A 304 -7.99 -9.66 -3.10
N ASP A 305 -6.68 -9.51 -3.33
CA ASP A 305 -5.93 -10.26 -4.34
C ASP A 305 -5.84 -11.76 -4.01
N TYR A 306 -5.49 -12.08 -2.77
CA TYR A 306 -5.40 -13.49 -2.35
C TYR A 306 -6.76 -14.22 -2.40
N ILE A 307 -7.84 -13.54 -2.01
CA ILE A 307 -9.20 -14.07 -2.10
C ILE A 307 -9.61 -14.23 -3.56
N GLY A 308 -9.29 -13.26 -4.42
CA GLY A 308 -9.56 -13.34 -5.86
C GLY A 308 -8.81 -14.50 -6.54
N HIS A 309 -7.57 -14.81 -6.11
CA HIS A 309 -6.84 -15.99 -6.57
C HIS A 309 -7.44 -17.31 -6.07
N GLN A 310 -8.01 -17.32 -4.86
CA GLN A 310 -8.61 -18.52 -4.25
C GLN A 310 -9.97 -18.85 -4.84
N PHE A 311 -10.84 -17.87 -5.01
CA PHE A 311 -12.25 -18.10 -5.34
C PHE A 311 -12.64 -17.53 -6.71
N GLY A 312 -11.79 -16.69 -7.31
CA GLY A 312 -12.14 -15.94 -8.51
C GLY A 312 -12.82 -14.59 -8.18
N THR A 313 -12.73 -13.67 -9.14
CA THR A 313 -13.16 -12.28 -8.95
C THR A 313 -14.67 -12.06 -9.05
N ASN A 314 -15.46 -13.10 -9.29
CA ASN A 314 -16.92 -13.06 -9.33
C ASN A 314 -17.58 -13.84 -8.17
N ALA A 315 -16.82 -14.49 -7.31
CA ALA A 315 -17.32 -15.23 -6.15
C ALA A 315 -18.04 -14.33 -5.14
N ILE A 316 -18.82 -14.97 -4.23
CA ILE A 316 -19.45 -14.30 -3.10
C ILE A 316 -18.42 -13.68 -2.17
#